data_20cf9b65678d4ff76ef37f54ad809a0c
#
_entry.id   20cf9b65678d4ff76ef37f54ad809a0c
#
_cell.length_a   1.000
_cell.length_b   1.000
_cell.length_c   1.000
_cell.angle_alpha   90.00
_cell.angle_beta   90.00
_cell.angle_gamma   90.00
#
_symmetry.space_group_name_H-M   'P 1'
#
loop_
_entity.id
_entity.type
_entity.pdbx_description
1 polymer ?
#
loop_
_entity_poly.entity_id
_entity_poly.type
_entity_poly.pdbx_seq_one_letter_code
_entity_poly.pdbx_strand_id
1 'polypeptide(L)'
;MTKKTFFYGWTVVGICTIAMTLGYGVRHSFSVFFPPILEEFGWSRGSTAVMLSIHLLFYGIVSPFSGALSDHWKPKKTIILGAVILGISTAACGLAEELWHFYLIFGFITPIGLACVGAPVVTPTIINWFAKSRGLAYGIAQMGGGLSFIYAIFAESMISLLGWRYAYLVLGLSIMILLIPVILLFYAGDPSEKNLKPYGAEEEADTETTTDSKAQTEEWTLRKALRTHQLWLMVASMTLFWGLGCYMVLAHQVKFAQDIGYSSIFAASIFGLYGLSMVAGQLSASISDKIGREWVLVTGCMLSILSVFALTQVHDTSSSWLLYVYSLGFGYGSGLQAPMIFVGASDLFAGKHFGAINGMILAGMGIGGSLGPWLGGFLHDLFGSYQAAFGIAMLSFVLSALAFVIAAPRRRIVLKPA
;
A
#
# COMPACT_ATOMS: atom_id res chain seq x y z
N MET A 1 12.44 -14.89 -38.38
CA MET A 1 12.07 -14.91 -36.96
C MET A 1 12.99 -13.95 -36.22
N THR A 2 12.61 -12.71 -36.06
CA THR A 2 13.35 -11.73 -35.26
C THR A 2 13.28 -12.17 -33.79
N LYS A 3 14.43 -12.49 -33.19
CA LYS A 3 14.53 -12.73 -31.73
C LYS A 3 13.91 -11.50 -31.05
N LYS A 4 12.76 -11.66 -30.38
CA LYS A 4 12.21 -10.62 -29.49
C LYS A 4 13.26 -10.38 -28.42
N THR A 5 14.08 -9.37 -28.58
CA THR A 5 15.02 -8.94 -27.54
C THR A 5 14.22 -8.51 -26.32
N PHE A 6 14.58 -9.04 -25.14
CA PHE A 6 13.96 -8.67 -23.87
C PHE A 6 14.10 -7.16 -23.66
N PHE A 7 12.97 -6.47 -23.50
CA PHE A 7 12.98 -5.02 -23.29
C PHE A 7 13.42 -4.68 -21.86
N TYR A 8 14.45 -3.84 -21.74
CA TYR A 8 15.07 -3.51 -20.45
C TYR A 8 14.10 -2.90 -19.43
N GLY A 9 13.04 -2.23 -19.86
CA GLY A 9 12.00 -1.68 -18.99
C GLY A 9 11.39 -2.72 -18.04
N TRP A 10 11.31 -4.00 -18.44
CA TRP A 10 10.83 -5.07 -17.55
C TRP A 10 11.81 -5.37 -16.41
N THR A 11 13.12 -5.20 -16.64
CA THR A 11 14.12 -5.26 -15.55
C THR A 11 13.86 -4.14 -14.55
N VAL A 12 13.59 -2.92 -15.03
CA VAL A 12 13.26 -1.77 -14.16
C VAL A 12 11.99 -2.03 -13.36
N VAL A 13 10.95 -2.60 -13.99
CA VAL A 13 9.72 -3.02 -13.28
C VAL A 13 10.03 -4.01 -12.16
N GLY A 14 10.84 -5.04 -12.44
CA GLY A 14 11.25 -6.03 -11.42
C GLY A 14 11.99 -5.39 -10.24
N ILE A 15 12.88 -4.43 -10.51
CA ILE A 15 13.61 -3.69 -9.48
C ILE A 15 12.63 -2.83 -8.65
N CYS A 16 11.68 -2.16 -9.30
CA CYS A 16 10.63 -1.41 -8.63
C CYS A 16 9.77 -2.30 -7.72
N THR A 17 9.43 -3.51 -8.18
CA THR A 17 8.72 -4.52 -7.37
C THR A 17 9.52 -4.88 -6.11
N ILE A 18 10.83 -5.16 -6.25
CA ILE A 18 11.72 -5.46 -5.12
C ILE A 18 11.79 -4.28 -4.16
N ALA A 19 11.97 -3.05 -4.67
CA ALA A 19 12.03 -1.84 -3.85
C ALA A 19 10.74 -1.65 -3.03
N MET A 20 9.58 -1.83 -3.65
CA MET A 20 8.29 -1.77 -2.96
C MET A 20 8.10 -2.92 -1.97
N THR A 21 8.53 -4.14 -2.30
CA THR A 21 8.45 -5.29 -1.40
C THR A 21 9.26 -5.05 -0.13
N LEU A 22 10.51 -4.64 -0.25
CA LEU A 22 11.37 -4.37 0.89
C LEU A 22 10.91 -3.13 1.69
N GLY A 23 10.56 -2.06 0.98
CA GLY A 23 10.14 -0.82 1.62
C GLY A 23 8.84 -0.98 2.41
N TYR A 24 7.79 -1.48 1.79
CA TYR A 24 6.53 -1.75 2.49
C TYR A 24 6.65 -2.90 3.48
N GLY A 25 7.60 -3.82 3.29
CA GLY A 25 7.90 -4.89 4.22
C GLY A 25 8.23 -4.38 5.62
N VAL A 26 9.00 -3.30 5.74
CA VAL A 26 9.27 -2.63 7.03
C VAL A 26 7.98 -2.17 7.71
N ARG A 27 7.08 -1.51 6.97
CA ARG A 27 5.79 -1.08 7.52
C ARG A 27 4.94 -2.25 7.97
N HIS A 28 4.80 -3.27 7.12
CA HIS A 28 3.94 -4.40 7.40
C HIS A 28 4.52 -5.34 8.48
N SER A 29 5.84 -5.36 8.67
CA SER A 29 6.46 -6.08 9.79
C SER A 29 6.09 -5.50 11.16
N PHE A 30 5.52 -4.28 11.25
CA PHE A 30 4.98 -3.73 12.49
C PHE A 30 4.16 -4.76 13.26
N SER A 31 3.27 -5.49 12.58
CA SER A 31 2.35 -6.44 13.23
C SER A 31 3.07 -7.59 13.95
N VAL A 32 4.26 -8.00 13.50
CA VAL A 32 5.05 -9.06 14.16
C VAL A 32 6.02 -8.49 15.21
N PHE A 33 6.45 -7.23 15.08
CA PHE A 33 7.22 -6.55 16.12
C PHE A 33 6.35 -6.05 17.30
N PHE A 34 5.08 -5.80 17.05
CA PHE A 34 4.15 -5.27 18.05
C PHE A 34 4.06 -6.13 19.31
N PRO A 35 3.88 -7.48 19.23
CA PRO A 35 3.79 -8.33 20.42
C PRO A 35 5.03 -8.30 21.32
N PRO A 36 6.27 -8.58 20.82
CA PRO A 36 7.44 -8.61 21.69
C PRO A 36 7.79 -7.23 22.29
N ILE A 37 7.47 -6.13 21.61
CA ILE A 37 7.61 -4.78 22.16
C ILE A 37 6.64 -4.58 23.33
N LEU A 38 5.36 -4.98 23.19
CA LEU A 38 4.39 -4.92 24.27
C LEU A 38 4.81 -5.75 25.48
N GLU A 39 5.34 -6.97 25.26
CA GLU A 39 5.76 -7.87 26.32
C GLU A 39 6.96 -7.33 27.10
N GLU A 40 7.93 -6.71 26.40
CA GLU A 40 9.13 -6.18 27.08
C GLU A 40 8.83 -4.91 27.88
N PHE A 41 8.05 -4.00 27.33
CA PHE A 41 7.84 -2.69 27.95
C PHE A 41 6.55 -2.55 28.75
N GLY A 42 5.59 -3.45 28.57
CA GLY A 42 4.31 -3.40 29.27
C GLY A 42 3.43 -2.19 28.91
N TRP A 43 3.68 -1.55 27.76
CA TRP A 43 2.88 -0.40 27.32
C TRP A 43 1.47 -0.81 26.87
N SER A 44 0.53 0.15 26.88
CA SER A 44 -0.82 -0.11 26.36
C SER A 44 -0.80 -0.37 24.86
N ARG A 45 -1.74 -1.18 24.35
CA ARG A 45 -1.85 -1.49 22.92
C ARG A 45 -2.15 -0.24 22.11
N GLY A 46 -3.00 0.64 22.64
CA GLY A 46 -3.33 1.92 22.01
C GLY A 46 -2.12 2.81 21.84
N SER A 47 -1.33 3.06 22.91
CA SER A 47 -0.15 3.91 22.84
C SER A 47 0.93 3.33 21.92
N THR A 48 1.15 2.01 21.97
CA THR A 48 2.13 1.36 21.08
C THR A 48 1.69 1.44 19.61
N ALA A 49 0.40 1.28 19.32
CA ALA A 49 -0.11 1.36 17.95
C ALA A 49 -0.03 2.77 17.34
N VAL A 50 0.08 3.83 18.17
CA VAL A 50 0.28 5.22 17.69
C VAL A 50 1.52 5.33 16.81
N MET A 51 2.56 4.53 17.03
CA MET A 51 3.77 4.58 16.18
C MET A 51 3.44 4.25 14.71
N LEU A 52 2.54 3.29 14.43
CA LEU A 52 2.07 3.00 13.07
C LEU A 52 1.11 4.08 12.57
N SER A 53 0.27 4.63 13.44
CA SER A 53 -0.63 5.73 13.12
C SER A 53 0.14 6.97 12.63
N ILE A 54 1.20 7.36 13.34
CA ILE A 54 2.11 8.44 12.94
C ILE A 54 2.79 8.10 11.62
N HIS A 55 3.28 6.86 11.46
CA HIS A 55 3.94 6.40 10.23
C HIS A 55 3.04 6.57 9.00
N LEU A 56 1.79 6.14 9.08
CA LEU A 56 0.83 6.23 7.97
C LEU A 56 0.48 7.68 7.64
N LEU A 57 0.23 8.51 8.66
CA LEU A 57 -0.03 9.93 8.46
C LEU A 57 1.16 10.62 7.80
N PHE A 58 2.36 10.41 8.36
CA PHE A 58 3.55 11.08 7.90
C PHE A 58 4.00 10.62 6.52
N TYR A 59 3.81 9.33 6.20
CA TYR A 59 3.99 8.81 4.84
C TYR A 59 3.10 9.55 3.83
N GLY A 60 1.83 9.77 4.16
CA GLY A 60 0.91 10.56 3.32
C GLY A 60 1.40 11.99 3.10
N ILE A 61 1.88 12.66 4.16
CA ILE A 61 2.39 14.03 4.10
C ILE A 61 3.67 14.12 3.26
N VAL A 62 4.60 13.18 3.44
CA VAL A 62 5.94 13.22 2.79
C VAL A 62 5.90 12.75 1.33
N SER A 63 4.92 11.92 0.95
CA SER A 63 4.82 11.34 -0.40
C SER A 63 4.88 12.37 -1.54
N PRO A 64 4.17 13.51 -1.53
CA PRO A 64 4.30 14.53 -2.57
C PRO A 64 5.71 15.13 -2.67
N PHE A 65 6.38 15.32 -1.52
CA PHE A 65 7.75 15.85 -1.47
C PHE A 65 8.77 14.87 -2.04
N SER A 66 8.58 13.57 -1.80
CA SER A 66 9.43 12.52 -2.37
C SER A 66 9.31 12.44 -3.88
N GLY A 67 8.10 12.60 -4.43
CA GLY A 67 7.86 12.73 -5.86
C GLY A 67 8.58 13.93 -6.46
N ALA A 68 8.39 15.11 -5.87
CA ALA A 68 9.07 16.34 -6.32
C ALA A 68 10.61 16.24 -6.22
N LEU A 69 11.12 15.61 -5.17
CA LEU A 69 12.55 15.33 -5.03
C LEU A 69 13.06 14.42 -6.14
N SER A 70 12.28 13.39 -6.50
CA SER A 70 12.61 12.48 -7.60
C SER A 70 12.67 13.19 -8.95
N ASP A 71 11.74 14.10 -9.21
CA ASP A 71 11.73 14.90 -10.44
C ASP A 71 12.98 15.80 -10.54
N HIS A 72 13.43 16.35 -9.40
CA HIS A 72 14.58 17.27 -9.35
C HIS A 72 15.94 16.54 -9.34
N TRP A 73 16.07 15.47 -8.54
CA TRP A 73 17.35 14.76 -8.32
C TRP A 73 17.54 13.50 -9.17
N LYS A 74 16.56 13.10 -9.95
CA LYS A 74 16.42 11.82 -10.64
C LYS A 74 16.02 10.66 -9.70
N PRO A 75 15.17 9.73 -10.18
CA PRO A 75 14.64 8.61 -9.40
C PRO A 75 15.71 7.74 -8.74
N LYS A 76 16.81 7.44 -9.44
CA LYS A 76 17.92 6.61 -8.92
C LYS A 76 18.52 7.15 -7.62
N LYS A 77 18.84 8.44 -7.58
CA LYS A 77 19.42 9.08 -6.39
C LYS A 77 18.43 9.12 -5.24
N THR A 78 17.16 9.41 -5.54
CA THR A 78 16.07 9.47 -4.55
C THR A 78 15.84 8.11 -3.91
N ILE A 79 15.84 7.01 -4.69
CA ILE A 79 15.68 5.65 -4.15
C ILE A 79 16.87 5.25 -3.28
N ILE A 80 18.11 5.59 -3.67
CA ILE A 80 19.30 5.30 -2.86
C ILE A 80 19.23 6.06 -1.53
N LEU A 81 18.93 7.36 -1.54
CA LEU A 81 18.74 8.14 -0.32
C LEU A 81 17.65 7.53 0.55
N GLY A 82 16.52 7.16 -0.06
CA GLY A 82 15.41 6.49 0.63
C GLY A 82 15.82 5.17 1.26
N ALA A 83 16.59 4.33 0.55
CA ALA A 83 17.08 3.04 1.05
C ALA A 83 18.02 3.22 2.26
N VAL A 84 18.88 4.24 2.24
CA VAL A 84 19.77 4.57 3.36
C VAL A 84 18.97 5.05 4.57
N ILE A 85 18.05 6.01 4.39
CA ILE A 85 17.19 6.51 5.47
C ILE A 85 16.35 5.38 6.06
N LEU A 86 15.68 4.59 5.19
CA LEU A 86 14.83 3.48 5.59
C LEU A 86 15.63 2.41 6.34
N GLY A 87 16.80 2.03 5.82
CA GLY A 87 17.64 1.02 6.43
C GLY A 87 18.19 1.45 7.80
N ILE A 88 18.74 2.67 7.89
CA ILE A 88 19.28 3.21 9.14
C ILE A 88 18.16 3.39 10.17
N SER A 89 17.03 4.00 9.80
CA SER A 89 15.92 4.20 10.74
C SER A 89 15.33 2.88 11.22
N THR A 90 15.19 1.88 10.33
CA THR A 90 14.74 0.54 10.72
C THR A 90 15.71 -0.10 11.71
N ALA A 91 17.01 -0.08 11.42
CA ALA A 91 18.03 -0.61 12.33
C ALA A 91 18.04 0.12 13.68
N ALA A 92 17.87 1.44 13.68
CA ALA A 92 17.83 2.27 14.88
C ALA A 92 16.62 1.98 15.79
N CYS A 93 15.51 1.42 15.26
CA CYS A 93 14.40 0.95 16.10
C CYS A 93 14.85 -0.13 17.11
N GLY A 94 15.88 -0.93 16.78
CA GLY A 94 16.45 -1.91 17.70
C GLY A 94 17.14 -1.30 18.93
N LEU A 95 17.48 0.00 18.90
CA LEU A 95 18.09 0.75 20.00
C LEU A 95 17.06 1.51 20.85
N ALA A 96 15.77 1.36 20.54
CA ALA A 96 14.72 2.08 21.26
C ALA A 96 14.53 1.51 22.68
N GLU A 97 14.46 2.39 23.65
CA GLU A 97 14.26 2.09 25.08
C GLU A 97 12.97 2.71 25.61
N GLU A 98 12.46 3.75 24.94
CA GLU A 98 11.28 4.51 25.32
C GLU A 98 10.28 4.58 24.15
N LEU A 99 9.00 4.72 24.47
CA LEU A 99 7.94 4.77 23.46
C LEU A 99 8.12 5.91 22.45
N TRP A 100 8.57 7.08 22.92
CA TRP A 100 8.82 8.23 22.05
C TRP A 100 9.95 8.01 21.04
N HIS A 101 10.94 7.12 21.33
CA HIS A 101 11.95 6.71 20.36
C HIS A 101 11.29 6.07 19.13
N PHE A 102 10.30 5.16 19.35
CA PHE A 102 9.55 4.55 18.24
C PHE A 102 8.69 5.56 17.50
N TYR A 103 8.06 6.51 18.20
CA TYR A 103 7.30 7.56 17.53
C TYR A 103 8.20 8.37 16.60
N LEU A 104 9.38 8.76 17.05
CA LEU A 104 10.32 9.53 16.25
C LEU A 104 10.92 8.68 15.12
N ILE A 105 11.48 7.51 15.43
CA ILE A 105 12.25 6.72 14.46
C ILE A 105 11.30 6.02 13.48
N PHE A 106 10.39 5.19 14.00
CA PHE A 106 9.46 4.44 13.15
C PHE A 106 8.33 5.31 12.61
N GLY A 107 7.80 6.23 13.43
CA GLY A 107 6.67 7.09 13.07
C GLY A 107 7.03 8.22 12.11
N PHE A 108 8.13 8.96 12.34
CA PHE A 108 8.50 10.13 11.55
C PHE A 108 9.63 9.87 10.54
N ILE A 109 10.73 9.21 10.93
CA ILE A 109 11.91 9.08 10.06
C ILE A 109 11.73 7.99 9.02
N THR A 110 11.27 6.80 9.44
CA THR A 110 11.10 5.65 8.54
C THR A 110 10.18 5.94 7.34
N PRO A 111 9.03 6.65 7.47
CA PRO A 111 8.17 7.02 6.32
C PRO A 111 8.86 7.90 5.28
N ILE A 112 9.85 8.72 5.67
CA ILE A 112 10.61 9.54 4.72
C ILE A 112 11.39 8.62 3.76
N GLY A 113 12.11 7.64 4.33
CA GLY A 113 12.82 6.64 3.54
C GLY A 113 11.87 5.82 2.67
N LEU A 114 10.75 5.36 3.25
CA LEU A 114 9.74 4.58 2.54
C LEU A 114 9.11 5.35 1.36
N ALA A 115 8.79 6.63 1.53
CA ALA A 115 8.23 7.44 0.46
C ALA A 115 9.22 7.63 -0.71
N CYS A 116 10.53 7.67 -0.42
CA CYS A 116 11.57 7.76 -1.45
C CYS A 116 11.83 6.43 -2.20
N VAL A 117 11.50 5.26 -1.64
CA VAL A 117 11.63 3.96 -2.32
C VAL A 117 10.32 3.42 -2.86
N GLY A 118 9.19 4.00 -2.47
CA GLY A 118 7.84 3.52 -2.74
C GLY A 118 7.18 4.13 -3.98
N ALA A 119 5.85 4.01 -4.02
CA ALA A 119 5.00 4.42 -5.13
C ALA A 119 5.22 5.85 -5.64
N PRO A 120 5.50 6.89 -4.81
CA PRO A 120 5.71 8.24 -5.31
C PRO A 120 6.84 8.37 -6.33
N VAL A 121 7.89 7.55 -6.21
CA VAL A 121 9.06 7.55 -7.11
C VAL A 121 8.96 6.47 -8.19
N VAL A 122 8.42 5.30 -7.82
CA VAL A 122 8.26 4.16 -8.74
C VAL A 122 7.27 4.43 -9.85
N THR A 123 6.14 5.06 -9.55
CA THR A 123 5.07 5.30 -10.53
C THR A 123 5.53 6.16 -11.72
N PRO A 124 6.14 7.34 -11.54
CA PRO A 124 6.65 8.13 -12.65
C PRO A 124 7.71 7.39 -13.48
N THR A 125 8.60 6.63 -12.82
CA THR A 125 9.60 5.82 -13.51
C THR A 125 8.96 4.85 -14.49
N ILE A 126 7.91 4.12 -14.09
CA ILE A 126 7.23 3.16 -14.96
C ILE A 126 6.53 3.86 -16.11
N ILE A 127 5.91 5.00 -15.85
CA ILE A 127 5.26 5.81 -16.90
C ILE A 127 6.27 6.24 -17.98
N ASN A 128 7.50 6.59 -17.57
CA ASN A 128 8.56 7.00 -18.51
C ASN A 128 9.05 5.83 -19.39
N TRP A 129 9.09 4.60 -18.84
CA TRP A 129 9.56 3.42 -19.55
C TRP A 129 8.55 2.81 -20.52
N PHE A 130 7.24 3.03 -20.30
CA PHE A 130 6.18 2.37 -21.05
C PHE A 130 5.19 3.40 -21.64
N ALA A 131 5.15 3.52 -22.97
CA ALA A 131 4.08 4.18 -23.70
C ALA A 131 2.89 3.22 -23.82
N LYS A 132 3.15 1.97 -24.25
CA LYS A 132 2.18 0.87 -24.33
C LYS A 132 2.27 -0.04 -23.10
N SER A 133 1.18 -0.64 -22.70
CA SER A 133 1.10 -1.59 -21.57
C SER A 133 1.45 -0.99 -20.20
N ARG A 134 1.29 0.33 -20.01
CA ARG A 134 1.53 1.05 -18.73
C ARG A 134 0.81 0.40 -17.56
N GLY A 135 -0.47 0.02 -17.75
CA GLY A 135 -1.26 -0.62 -16.69
C GLY A 135 -0.69 -1.96 -16.23
N LEU A 136 -0.19 -2.80 -17.17
CA LEU A 136 0.43 -4.08 -16.83
C LEU A 136 1.75 -3.86 -16.08
N ALA A 137 2.62 -2.98 -16.58
CA ALA A 137 3.90 -2.69 -15.96
C ALA A 137 3.73 -2.11 -14.54
N TYR A 138 2.79 -1.19 -14.38
CA TYR A 138 2.43 -0.62 -13.07
C TYR A 138 1.82 -1.68 -12.14
N GLY A 139 0.91 -2.52 -12.65
CA GLY A 139 0.31 -3.60 -11.88
C GLY A 139 1.35 -4.58 -11.32
N ILE A 140 2.34 -4.98 -12.14
CA ILE A 140 3.43 -5.86 -11.70
C ILE A 140 4.27 -5.17 -10.61
N ALA A 141 4.61 -3.90 -10.76
CA ALA A 141 5.35 -3.19 -9.72
C ALA A 141 4.55 -3.09 -8.41
N GLN A 142 3.24 -2.83 -8.50
CA GLN A 142 2.36 -2.74 -7.33
C GLN A 142 2.16 -4.07 -6.59
N MET A 143 2.41 -5.22 -7.26
CA MET A 143 2.44 -6.52 -6.57
C MET A 143 3.46 -6.54 -5.42
N GLY A 144 4.52 -5.71 -5.47
CA GLY A 144 5.45 -5.52 -4.37
C GLY A 144 4.77 -5.11 -3.06
N GLY A 145 3.66 -4.37 -3.13
CA GLY A 145 2.84 -4.04 -1.95
C GLY A 145 2.19 -5.27 -1.30
N GLY A 146 1.69 -6.23 -2.09
CA GLY A 146 1.16 -7.50 -1.57
C GLY A 146 2.28 -8.46 -1.13
N LEU A 147 3.35 -8.57 -1.91
CA LEU A 147 4.51 -9.42 -1.57
C LEU A 147 5.22 -8.95 -0.29
N SER A 148 5.12 -7.69 0.07
CA SER A 148 5.73 -7.13 1.28
C SER A 148 5.20 -7.75 2.58
N PHE A 149 4.02 -8.35 2.58
CA PHE A 149 3.49 -9.08 3.74
C PHE A 149 4.26 -10.39 4.01
N ILE A 150 4.85 -11.00 2.98
CA ILE A 150 5.72 -12.19 3.16
C ILE A 150 6.98 -11.80 3.96
N TYR A 151 7.43 -10.56 3.84
CA TYR A 151 8.57 -10.05 4.60
C TYR A 151 8.35 -10.12 6.12
N ALA A 152 7.10 -10.10 6.58
CA ALA A 152 6.77 -10.29 7.99
C ALA A 152 7.13 -11.70 8.50
N ILE A 153 7.06 -12.73 7.64
CA ILE A 153 7.50 -14.10 7.99
C ILE A 153 9.01 -14.12 8.23
N PHE A 154 9.77 -13.45 7.36
CA PHE A 154 11.21 -13.30 7.54
C PHE A 154 11.51 -12.51 8.82
N ALA A 155 10.81 -11.41 9.08
CA ALA A 155 10.97 -10.62 10.30
C ALA A 155 10.69 -11.45 11.55
N GLU A 156 9.59 -12.23 11.58
CA GLU A 156 9.26 -13.11 12.71
C GLU A 156 10.33 -14.19 12.92
N SER A 157 10.85 -14.78 11.84
CA SER A 157 11.96 -15.74 11.95
C SER A 157 13.21 -15.11 12.60
N MET A 158 13.52 -13.86 12.25
CA MET A 158 14.64 -13.13 12.88
C MET A 158 14.34 -12.78 14.34
N ILE A 159 13.10 -12.41 14.68
CA ILE A 159 12.67 -12.14 16.06
C ILE A 159 12.83 -13.41 16.90
N SER A 160 12.35 -14.55 16.42
CA SER A 160 12.42 -15.84 17.12
C SER A 160 13.86 -16.34 17.33
N LEU A 161 14.78 -16.03 16.39
CA LEU A 161 16.17 -16.48 16.45
C LEU A 161 17.08 -15.53 17.27
N LEU A 162 16.90 -14.23 17.14
CA LEU A 162 17.84 -13.22 17.61
C LEU A 162 17.23 -12.24 18.61
N GLY A 163 15.91 -12.27 18.80
CA GLY A 163 15.15 -11.25 19.50
C GLY A 163 14.86 -10.02 18.62
N TRP A 164 13.83 -9.26 19.01
CA TRP A 164 13.30 -8.17 18.17
C TRP A 164 14.31 -7.03 17.93
N ARG A 165 15.21 -6.76 18.87
CA ARG A 165 16.22 -5.69 18.72
C ARG A 165 17.18 -5.99 17.57
N TYR A 166 17.77 -7.20 17.56
CA TYR A 166 18.66 -7.62 16.47
C TYR A 166 17.90 -7.90 15.17
N ALA A 167 16.63 -8.30 15.24
CA ALA A 167 15.79 -8.43 14.07
C ALA A 167 15.63 -7.09 13.34
N TYR A 168 15.39 -5.98 14.05
CA TYR A 168 15.36 -4.64 13.43
C TYR A 168 16.69 -4.28 12.76
N LEU A 169 17.83 -4.60 13.38
CA LEU A 169 19.15 -4.39 12.78
C LEU A 169 19.31 -5.18 11.48
N VAL A 170 18.96 -6.48 11.49
CA VAL A 170 19.04 -7.34 10.31
C VAL A 170 18.11 -6.84 9.19
N LEU A 171 16.88 -6.44 9.52
CA LEU A 171 15.95 -5.89 8.54
C LEU A 171 16.49 -4.60 7.92
N GLY A 172 16.99 -3.66 8.72
CA GLY A 172 17.56 -2.41 8.24
C GLY A 172 18.78 -2.62 7.33
N LEU A 173 19.70 -3.51 7.74
CA LEU A 173 20.87 -3.86 6.94
C LEU A 173 20.47 -4.59 5.64
N SER A 174 19.50 -5.49 5.68
CA SER A 174 19.06 -6.22 4.50
C SER A 174 18.53 -5.29 3.40
N ILE A 175 17.81 -4.21 3.76
CA ILE A 175 17.36 -3.21 2.80
C ILE A 175 18.55 -2.55 2.10
N MET A 176 19.55 -2.09 2.86
CA MET A 176 20.71 -1.42 2.28
C MET A 176 21.54 -2.39 1.41
N ILE A 177 21.81 -3.60 1.92
CA ILE A 177 22.65 -4.59 1.24
C ILE A 177 21.98 -5.14 -0.03
N LEU A 178 20.67 -5.34 -0.02
CA LEU A 178 19.95 -5.88 -1.17
C LEU A 178 19.58 -4.78 -2.18
N LEU A 179 19.02 -3.66 -1.71
CA LEU A 179 18.43 -2.67 -2.60
C LEU A 179 19.50 -1.75 -3.22
N ILE A 180 20.48 -1.26 -2.44
CA ILE A 180 21.45 -0.29 -2.96
C ILE A 180 22.30 -0.86 -4.10
N PRO A 181 22.91 -2.06 -4.02
CA PRO A 181 23.66 -2.63 -5.14
C PRO A 181 22.79 -2.87 -6.38
N VAL A 182 21.57 -3.37 -6.20
CA VAL A 182 20.64 -3.60 -7.31
C VAL A 182 20.30 -2.30 -8.03
N ILE A 183 20.03 -1.22 -7.27
CA ILE A 183 19.76 0.10 -7.84
C ILE A 183 21.01 0.68 -8.53
N LEU A 184 22.16 0.56 -7.92
CA LEU A 184 23.40 1.09 -8.51
C LEU A 184 23.76 0.42 -9.83
N LEU A 185 23.61 -0.90 -9.93
CA LEU A 185 24.05 -1.69 -11.07
C LEU A 185 23.00 -1.75 -12.20
N PHE A 186 21.73 -1.87 -11.86
CA PHE A 186 20.70 -2.24 -12.83
C PHE A 186 19.57 -1.23 -12.99
N TYR A 187 19.41 -0.24 -12.09
CA TYR A 187 18.30 0.69 -12.21
C TYR A 187 18.65 1.86 -13.15
N ALA A 188 17.72 2.13 -14.06
CA ALA A 188 17.73 3.34 -14.90
C ALA A 188 16.35 4.01 -14.78
N GLY A 189 16.33 5.29 -14.43
CA GLY A 189 15.09 6.04 -14.19
C GLY A 189 14.37 6.44 -15.48
N ASP A 190 15.11 6.48 -16.61
CA ASP A 190 14.59 6.89 -17.90
C ASP A 190 15.18 6.01 -19.02
N PRO A 191 14.40 5.67 -20.07
CA PRO A 191 14.90 4.88 -21.22
C PRO A 191 16.10 5.49 -21.90
N SER A 192 16.22 6.82 -21.95
CA SER A 192 17.34 7.53 -22.58
C SER A 192 18.69 7.22 -21.91
N GLU A 193 18.72 6.86 -20.62
CA GLU A 193 19.94 6.44 -19.92
C GLU A 193 20.54 5.13 -20.48
N LYS A 194 19.75 4.39 -21.26
CA LYS A 194 20.13 3.15 -21.95
C LYS A 194 20.09 3.28 -23.47
N ASN A 195 19.97 4.51 -24.00
CA ASN A 195 19.78 4.80 -25.43
C ASN A 195 18.57 4.03 -26.03
N LEU A 196 17.50 3.88 -25.25
CA LEU A 196 16.25 3.23 -25.64
C LEU A 196 15.12 4.26 -25.73
N LYS A 197 14.10 3.94 -26.53
CA LYS A 197 12.80 4.64 -26.52
C LYS A 197 11.84 3.95 -25.56
N PRO A 198 10.80 4.64 -25.06
CA PRO A 198 9.72 4.01 -24.29
C PRO A 198 9.09 2.85 -25.06
N TYR A 199 8.69 1.80 -24.35
CA TYR A 199 8.06 0.61 -24.95
C TYR A 199 6.76 0.98 -25.68
N GLY A 200 6.71 0.69 -26.98
CA GLY A 200 5.55 0.98 -27.85
C GLY A 200 5.43 2.41 -28.37
N ALA A 201 6.45 3.28 -28.16
CA ALA A 201 6.41 4.66 -28.65
C ALA A 201 6.33 4.81 -30.17
N GLU A 202 6.82 3.84 -30.96
CA GLU A 202 6.74 3.85 -32.42
C GLU A 202 5.33 3.54 -32.94
N GLU A 203 4.58 2.70 -32.24
CA GLU A 203 3.20 2.37 -32.59
C GLU A 203 2.22 3.51 -32.27
N GLU A 204 2.49 4.36 -31.26
CA GLU A 204 1.66 5.55 -30.96
C GLU A 204 1.84 6.64 -32.02
N ALA A 205 3.04 6.82 -32.54
CA ALA A 205 3.31 7.83 -33.61
C ALA A 205 2.53 7.52 -34.89
N ASP A 206 2.37 6.24 -35.27
CA ASP A 206 1.62 5.82 -36.44
C ASP A 206 0.08 5.92 -36.23
N THR A 207 -0.39 5.92 -34.98
CA THR A 207 -1.83 5.99 -34.66
C THR A 207 -2.32 7.43 -34.52
N GLU A 208 -1.47 8.37 -34.11
CA GLU A 208 -1.82 9.80 -34.00
C GLU A 208 -2.10 10.47 -35.36
N THR A 209 -1.65 9.87 -36.45
CA THR A 209 -1.90 10.40 -37.83
C THR A 209 -3.29 10.08 -38.37
N THR A 210 -4.11 9.27 -37.68
CA THR A 210 -5.40 8.80 -38.22
C THR A 210 -6.64 9.15 -37.37
N THR A 211 -6.51 9.87 -36.26
CA THR A 211 -7.68 10.22 -35.43
C THR A 211 -7.70 11.69 -35.06
N ASP A 212 -8.15 12.52 -36.01
CA ASP A 212 -8.66 13.87 -35.76
C ASP A 212 -10.02 13.76 -35.04
N SER A 213 -10.01 13.39 -33.77
CA SER A 213 -11.13 13.61 -32.86
C SER A 213 -10.63 14.25 -31.59
N LYS A 214 -10.32 15.56 -31.67
CA LYS A 214 -10.30 16.46 -30.51
C LYS A 214 -11.72 16.56 -29.95
N ALA A 215 -12.20 15.51 -29.29
CA ALA A 215 -13.19 15.72 -28.25
C ALA A 215 -12.45 16.59 -27.21
N GLN A 216 -12.89 17.81 -27.02
CA GLN A 216 -12.47 18.72 -25.93
C GLN A 216 -12.71 17.98 -24.59
N THR A 217 -11.77 17.15 -24.18
CA THR A 217 -11.77 16.59 -22.84
C THR A 217 -11.42 17.75 -21.92
N GLU A 218 -12.41 18.24 -21.19
CA GLU A 218 -12.22 19.26 -20.17
C GLU A 218 -11.02 18.91 -19.29
N GLU A 219 -10.00 19.77 -19.28
CA GLU A 219 -8.81 19.51 -18.45
C GLU A 219 -9.18 19.63 -16.96
N TRP A 220 -9.18 18.49 -16.28
CA TRP A 220 -9.37 18.44 -14.84
C TRP A 220 -8.13 18.96 -14.13
N THR A 221 -8.28 19.98 -13.30
CA THR A 221 -7.29 20.42 -12.34
C THR A 221 -7.69 20.00 -10.93
N LEU A 222 -6.72 19.87 -10.00
CA LEU A 222 -7.03 19.58 -8.61
C LEU A 222 -8.05 20.57 -8.03
N ARG A 223 -7.94 21.87 -8.36
CA ARG A 223 -8.86 22.91 -7.88
C ARG A 223 -10.30 22.68 -8.36
N LYS A 224 -10.49 22.24 -9.61
CA LYS A 224 -11.82 21.87 -10.13
C LYS A 224 -12.33 20.60 -9.43
N ALA A 225 -11.49 19.57 -9.29
CA ALA A 225 -11.86 18.32 -8.67
C ALA A 225 -12.26 18.50 -7.18
N LEU A 226 -11.56 19.34 -6.43
CA LEU A 226 -11.90 19.67 -5.02
C LEU A 226 -13.30 20.28 -4.83
N ARG A 227 -13.90 20.82 -5.90
CA ARG A 227 -15.27 21.36 -5.87
C ARG A 227 -16.33 20.29 -6.17
N THR A 228 -15.95 19.06 -6.48
CA THR A 228 -16.87 17.96 -6.79
C THR A 228 -17.06 17.07 -5.57
N HIS A 229 -18.30 16.62 -5.35
CA HIS A 229 -18.59 15.65 -4.29
C HIS A 229 -17.97 14.28 -4.59
N GLN A 230 -17.77 13.94 -5.87
CA GLN A 230 -17.19 12.68 -6.29
C GLN A 230 -15.77 12.49 -5.75
N LEU A 231 -14.92 13.53 -5.80
CA LEU A 231 -13.57 13.44 -5.24
C LEU A 231 -13.61 13.16 -3.73
N TRP A 232 -14.45 13.88 -3.00
CA TRP A 232 -14.54 13.71 -1.54
C TRP A 232 -15.11 12.35 -1.15
N LEU A 233 -16.03 11.80 -1.94
CA LEU A 233 -16.53 10.44 -1.73
C LEU A 233 -15.44 9.39 -2.00
N MET A 234 -14.57 9.60 -2.99
CA MET A 234 -13.42 8.72 -3.24
C MET A 234 -12.35 8.83 -2.15
N VAL A 235 -12.08 10.04 -1.68
CA VAL A 235 -11.23 10.28 -0.50
C VAL A 235 -11.81 9.57 0.73
N ALA A 236 -13.11 9.71 0.97
CA ALA A 236 -13.80 9.04 2.08
C ALA A 236 -13.73 7.51 1.95
N SER A 237 -13.95 6.96 0.75
CA SER A 237 -13.83 5.53 0.50
C SER A 237 -12.42 5.02 0.82
N MET A 238 -11.38 5.75 0.41
CA MET A 238 -9.97 5.41 0.70
C MET A 238 -9.65 5.52 2.19
N THR A 239 -10.13 6.58 2.85
CA THR A 239 -9.98 6.81 4.31
C THR A 239 -10.61 5.67 5.11
N LEU A 240 -11.84 5.30 4.75
CA LEU A 240 -12.62 4.30 5.49
C LEU A 240 -12.09 2.89 5.26
N PHE A 241 -11.80 2.49 4.02
CA PHE A 241 -11.35 1.13 3.74
C PHE A 241 -9.90 0.92 4.19
N TRP A 242 -8.96 1.60 3.51
CA TRP A 242 -7.54 1.36 3.75
C TRP A 242 -7.05 2.02 5.04
N GLY A 243 -7.41 3.27 5.25
CA GLY A 243 -6.91 4.01 6.40
C GLY A 243 -7.46 3.47 7.71
N LEU A 244 -8.76 3.53 7.89
CA LEU A 244 -9.40 3.15 9.16
C LEU A 244 -9.52 1.63 9.29
N GLY A 245 -10.29 0.98 8.43
CA GLY A 245 -10.66 -0.43 8.61
C GLY A 245 -9.50 -1.39 8.38
N CYS A 246 -8.84 -1.32 7.23
CA CYS A 246 -7.80 -2.26 6.85
C CYS A 246 -6.59 -2.20 7.80
N TYR A 247 -6.03 -1.01 8.04
CA TYR A 247 -4.88 -0.88 8.95
C TYR A 247 -5.23 -1.13 10.42
N MET A 248 -6.49 -0.92 10.84
CA MET A 248 -6.95 -1.33 12.16
C MET A 248 -6.83 -2.86 12.34
N VAL A 249 -7.30 -3.63 11.37
CA VAL A 249 -7.21 -5.10 11.41
C VAL A 249 -5.75 -5.56 11.26
N LEU A 250 -5.04 -5.06 10.25
CA LEU A 250 -3.67 -5.48 9.93
C LEU A 250 -2.66 -5.19 11.06
N ALA A 251 -2.86 -4.11 11.82
CA ALA A 251 -1.98 -3.76 12.93
C ALA A 251 -2.07 -4.77 14.08
N HIS A 252 -3.26 -5.34 14.32
CA HIS A 252 -3.54 -6.10 15.53
C HIS A 252 -3.73 -7.61 15.31
N GLN A 253 -3.90 -8.09 14.08
CA GLN A 253 -4.25 -9.49 13.80
C GLN A 253 -3.21 -10.51 14.29
N VAL A 254 -1.91 -10.17 14.23
CA VAL A 254 -0.84 -11.07 14.71
C VAL A 254 -0.96 -11.22 16.23
N LYS A 255 -1.08 -10.10 16.96
CA LYS A 255 -1.25 -10.12 18.40
C LYS A 255 -2.56 -10.79 18.82
N PHE A 256 -3.65 -10.56 18.09
CA PHE A 256 -4.93 -11.25 18.29
C PHE A 256 -4.76 -12.78 18.20
N ALA A 257 -4.08 -13.27 17.15
CA ALA A 257 -3.85 -14.71 17.01
C ALA A 257 -2.98 -15.28 18.14
N GLN A 258 -1.96 -14.54 18.60
CA GLN A 258 -1.11 -14.95 19.73
C GLN A 258 -1.89 -14.95 21.06
N ASP A 259 -2.76 -13.98 21.30
CA ASP A 259 -3.61 -13.92 22.50
C ASP A 259 -4.55 -15.13 22.61
N ILE A 260 -4.95 -15.71 21.47
CA ILE A 260 -5.76 -16.94 21.41
C ILE A 260 -4.90 -18.20 21.67
N GLY A 261 -3.56 -18.10 21.54
CA GLY A 261 -2.64 -19.20 21.79
C GLY A 261 -1.97 -19.78 20.56
N TYR A 262 -2.11 -19.14 19.39
CA TYR A 262 -1.35 -19.53 18.20
C TYR A 262 0.12 -19.10 18.30
N SER A 263 1.03 -19.89 17.73
CA SER A 263 2.46 -19.53 17.67
C SER A 263 2.69 -18.28 16.82
N SER A 264 3.74 -17.52 17.17
CA SER A 264 4.13 -16.28 16.45
C SER A 264 4.38 -16.54 14.97
N ILE A 265 5.08 -17.65 14.62
CA ILE A 265 5.37 -17.99 13.22
C ILE A 265 4.11 -18.36 12.45
N PHE A 266 3.13 -19.03 13.09
CA PHE A 266 1.85 -19.31 12.47
C PHE A 266 1.06 -18.03 12.20
N ALA A 267 0.99 -17.13 13.19
CA ALA A 267 0.33 -15.83 13.05
C ALA A 267 0.96 -14.97 11.93
N ALA A 268 2.30 -14.95 11.85
CA ALA A 268 3.03 -14.29 10.76
C ALA A 268 2.79 -14.95 9.39
N SER A 269 2.63 -16.29 9.34
CA SER A 269 2.33 -17.01 8.10
C SER A 269 0.93 -16.67 7.56
N ILE A 270 -0.07 -16.57 8.44
CA ILE A 270 -1.42 -16.10 8.10
C ILE A 270 -1.37 -14.66 7.55
N PHE A 271 -0.53 -13.79 8.14
CA PHE A 271 -0.32 -12.45 7.65
C PHE A 271 0.37 -12.41 6.27
N GLY A 272 1.36 -13.27 6.03
CA GLY A 272 1.99 -13.43 4.72
C GLY A 272 1.01 -13.95 3.65
N LEU A 273 0.15 -14.90 4.02
CA LEU A 273 -0.89 -15.45 3.14
C LEU A 273 -1.92 -14.39 2.71
N TYR A 274 -2.28 -13.46 3.61
CA TYR A 274 -3.08 -12.27 3.26
C TYR A 274 -2.43 -11.51 2.09
N GLY A 275 -1.12 -11.25 2.15
CA GLY A 275 -0.41 -10.54 1.09
C GLY A 275 -0.43 -11.28 -0.25
N LEU A 276 -0.22 -12.61 -0.25
CA LEU A 276 -0.32 -13.42 -1.47
C LEU A 276 -1.73 -13.37 -2.07
N SER A 277 -2.74 -13.49 -1.23
CA SER A 277 -4.13 -13.41 -1.68
C SER A 277 -4.47 -12.00 -2.21
N MET A 278 -3.92 -10.95 -1.62
CA MET A 278 -4.05 -9.58 -2.10
C MET A 278 -3.48 -9.42 -3.52
N VAL A 279 -2.31 -10.02 -3.81
CA VAL A 279 -1.75 -10.02 -5.17
C VAL A 279 -2.70 -10.71 -6.16
N ALA A 280 -3.29 -11.86 -5.78
CA ALA A 280 -4.28 -12.53 -6.62
C ALA A 280 -5.51 -11.65 -6.89
N GLY A 281 -6.00 -10.94 -5.88
CA GLY A 281 -7.09 -9.96 -6.01
C GLY A 281 -6.73 -8.81 -6.95
N GLN A 282 -5.53 -8.25 -6.83
CA GLN A 282 -5.05 -7.17 -7.72
C GLN A 282 -4.98 -7.62 -9.18
N LEU A 283 -4.49 -8.83 -9.46
CA LEU A 283 -4.46 -9.39 -10.81
C LEU A 283 -5.87 -9.62 -11.38
N SER A 284 -6.82 -10.00 -10.52
CA SER A 284 -8.22 -10.21 -10.91
C SER A 284 -8.98 -8.89 -11.13
N ALA A 285 -8.44 -7.76 -10.72
CA ALA A 285 -9.11 -6.45 -10.81
C ALA A 285 -9.48 -6.03 -12.24
N SER A 286 -8.79 -6.57 -13.26
CA SER A 286 -9.12 -6.37 -14.69
C SER A 286 -10.53 -6.84 -15.08
N ILE A 287 -11.15 -7.72 -14.29
CA ILE A 287 -12.53 -8.15 -14.46
C ILE A 287 -13.49 -6.94 -14.41
N SER A 288 -13.10 -5.86 -13.74
CA SER A 288 -13.88 -4.63 -13.63
C SER A 288 -14.19 -3.96 -14.97
N ASP A 289 -13.41 -4.22 -16.01
CA ASP A 289 -13.66 -3.71 -17.36
C ASP A 289 -14.95 -4.31 -17.93
N LYS A 290 -15.31 -5.54 -17.52
CA LYS A 290 -16.49 -6.28 -17.99
C LYS A 290 -17.71 -6.02 -17.11
N ILE A 291 -17.58 -6.15 -15.79
CA ILE A 291 -18.72 -6.10 -14.86
C ILE A 291 -18.91 -4.73 -14.18
N GLY A 292 -17.87 -3.90 -14.20
CA GLY A 292 -17.90 -2.53 -13.69
C GLY A 292 -17.10 -2.33 -12.40
N ARG A 293 -16.60 -1.09 -12.24
CA ARG A 293 -15.75 -0.69 -11.12
C ARG A 293 -16.48 -0.85 -9.79
N GLU A 294 -17.74 -0.38 -9.75
CA GLU A 294 -18.57 -0.39 -8.54
C GLU A 294 -18.81 -1.82 -8.04
N TRP A 295 -19.16 -2.74 -8.93
CA TRP A 295 -19.43 -4.12 -8.54
C TRP A 295 -18.18 -4.85 -8.03
N VAL A 296 -17.03 -4.62 -8.65
CA VAL A 296 -15.76 -5.23 -8.19
C VAL A 296 -15.36 -4.68 -6.83
N LEU A 297 -15.50 -3.36 -6.61
CA LEU A 297 -15.20 -2.75 -5.32
C LEU A 297 -16.15 -3.26 -4.22
N VAL A 298 -17.47 -3.29 -4.50
CA VAL A 298 -18.47 -3.82 -3.55
C VAL A 298 -18.17 -5.27 -3.21
N THR A 299 -17.84 -6.11 -4.20
CA THR A 299 -17.42 -7.51 -3.95
C THR A 299 -16.18 -7.57 -3.06
N GLY A 300 -15.17 -6.72 -3.29
CA GLY A 300 -13.98 -6.63 -2.44
C GLY A 300 -14.32 -6.25 -1.01
N CYS A 301 -15.20 -5.26 -0.80
CA CYS A 301 -15.67 -4.87 0.52
C CYS A 301 -16.47 -5.99 1.22
N MET A 302 -17.37 -6.66 0.50
CA MET A 302 -18.17 -7.78 1.05
C MET A 302 -17.29 -8.94 1.49
N LEU A 303 -16.29 -9.33 0.66
CA LEU A 303 -15.32 -10.35 1.02
C LEU A 303 -14.52 -9.95 2.26
N SER A 304 -14.11 -8.68 2.35
CA SER A 304 -13.38 -8.15 3.52
C SER A 304 -14.25 -8.22 4.79
N ILE A 305 -15.54 -7.87 4.70
CA ILE A 305 -16.48 -7.93 5.81
C ILE A 305 -16.65 -9.38 6.28
N LEU A 306 -16.96 -10.31 5.36
CA LEU A 306 -17.16 -11.72 5.70
C LEU A 306 -15.89 -12.35 6.30
N SER A 307 -14.72 -11.94 5.82
CA SER A 307 -13.45 -12.44 6.31
C SER A 307 -13.10 -11.91 7.70
N VAL A 308 -13.32 -10.61 7.95
CA VAL A 308 -13.14 -10.05 9.30
C VAL A 308 -14.20 -10.61 10.26
N PHE A 309 -15.42 -10.87 9.80
CA PHE A 309 -16.40 -11.58 10.59
C PHE A 309 -15.92 -13.01 10.96
N ALA A 310 -15.34 -13.77 10.00
CA ALA A 310 -14.73 -15.05 10.30
C ALA A 310 -13.62 -14.94 11.36
N LEU A 311 -12.80 -13.87 11.30
CA LEU A 311 -11.78 -13.59 12.31
C LEU A 311 -12.39 -13.40 13.70
N THR A 312 -13.54 -12.74 13.81
CA THR A 312 -14.22 -12.54 15.11
C THR A 312 -14.77 -13.84 15.73
N GLN A 313 -14.90 -14.91 14.93
CA GLN A 313 -15.38 -16.22 15.42
C GLN A 313 -14.24 -17.12 15.93
N VAL A 314 -13.00 -16.68 15.84
CA VAL A 314 -11.85 -17.43 16.35
C VAL A 314 -11.72 -17.18 17.85
N HIS A 315 -12.03 -18.19 18.66
CA HIS A 315 -11.99 -18.10 20.11
C HIS A 315 -10.90 -18.98 20.74
N ASP A 316 -10.46 -20.02 20.03
CA ASP A 316 -9.42 -20.94 20.44
C ASP A 316 -8.62 -21.50 19.24
N THR A 317 -7.64 -22.35 19.52
CA THR A 317 -6.76 -22.92 18.51
C THR A 317 -7.39 -24.06 17.69
N SER A 318 -8.59 -24.52 18.04
CA SER A 318 -9.28 -25.63 17.31
C SER A 318 -9.83 -25.15 15.95
N SER A 319 -10.06 -23.86 15.80
CA SER A 319 -10.71 -23.26 14.64
C SER A 319 -9.72 -22.54 13.69
N SER A 320 -8.51 -23.08 13.53
CA SER A 320 -7.44 -22.49 12.67
C SER A 320 -7.87 -22.25 11.21
N TRP A 321 -8.82 -23.04 10.69
CA TRP A 321 -9.37 -22.86 9.34
C TRP A 321 -10.03 -21.48 9.15
N LEU A 322 -10.60 -20.88 10.20
CA LEU A 322 -11.16 -19.52 10.13
C LEU A 322 -10.09 -18.47 9.85
N LEU A 323 -8.87 -18.65 10.35
CA LEU A 323 -7.75 -17.77 10.04
C LEU A 323 -7.33 -17.85 8.57
N TYR A 324 -7.42 -19.03 7.95
CA TYR A 324 -7.21 -19.17 6.50
C TYR A 324 -8.33 -18.51 5.70
N VAL A 325 -9.60 -18.70 6.10
CA VAL A 325 -10.75 -17.99 5.47
C VAL A 325 -10.57 -16.48 5.57
N TYR A 326 -10.21 -16.00 6.78
CA TYR A 326 -9.89 -14.59 7.00
C TYR A 326 -8.79 -14.11 6.06
N SER A 327 -7.65 -14.75 6.07
CA SER A 327 -6.46 -14.33 5.34
C SER A 327 -6.68 -14.32 3.82
N LEU A 328 -7.26 -15.40 3.30
CA LEU A 328 -7.53 -15.54 1.85
C LEU A 328 -8.62 -14.55 1.39
N GLY A 329 -9.73 -14.46 2.12
CA GLY A 329 -10.85 -13.61 1.73
C GLY A 329 -10.55 -12.13 1.93
N PHE A 330 -9.92 -11.74 3.06
CA PHE A 330 -9.57 -10.35 3.32
C PHE A 330 -8.46 -9.86 2.38
N GLY A 331 -7.44 -10.69 2.12
CA GLY A 331 -6.40 -10.37 1.15
C GLY A 331 -6.96 -10.17 -0.24
N TYR A 332 -7.73 -11.15 -0.74
CA TYR A 332 -8.34 -11.06 -2.07
C TYR A 332 -9.28 -9.86 -2.19
N GLY A 333 -10.13 -9.63 -1.19
CA GLY A 333 -11.03 -8.48 -1.14
C GLY A 333 -10.31 -7.13 -1.16
N SER A 334 -9.25 -6.99 -0.35
CA SER A 334 -8.40 -5.79 -0.35
C SER A 334 -7.68 -5.60 -1.69
N GLY A 335 -7.25 -6.70 -2.31
CA GLY A 335 -6.62 -6.70 -3.63
C GLY A 335 -7.54 -6.25 -4.75
N LEU A 336 -8.82 -6.61 -4.70
CA LEU A 336 -9.84 -6.11 -5.63
C LEU A 336 -10.11 -4.62 -5.42
N GLN A 337 -10.21 -4.17 -4.17
CA GLN A 337 -10.62 -2.82 -3.82
C GLN A 337 -9.57 -1.77 -4.21
N ALA A 338 -8.28 -2.04 -3.96
CA ALA A 338 -7.21 -1.06 -4.15
C ALA A 338 -7.15 -0.47 -5.58
N PRO A 339 -7.14 -1.26 -6.67
CA PRO A 339 -7.12 -0.72 -8.02
C PRO A 339 -8.39 0.05 -8.38
N MET A 340 -9.55 -0.36 -7.84
CA MET A 340 -10.84 0.22 -8.23
C MET A 340 -10.98 1.69 -7.87
N ILE A 341 -10.43 2.11 -6.75
CA ILE A 341 -10.45 3.54 -6.38
C ILE A 341 -9.67 4.36 -7.41
N PHE A 342 -8.47 3.92 -7.79
CA PHE A 342 -7.61 4.69 -8.69
C PHE A 342 -8.10 4.64 -10.14
N VAL A 343 -8.57 3.49 -10.60
CA VAL A 343 -9.17 3.36 -11.94
C VAL A 343 -10.47 4.14 -12.02
N GLY A 344 -11.35 4.04 -11.01
CA GLY A 344 -12.56 4.85 -10.95
C GLY A 344 -12.28 6.36 -10.90
N ALA A 345 -11.21 6.77 -10.22
CA ALA A 345 -10.76 8.18 -10.25
C ALA A 345 -10.30 8.59 -11.66
N SER A 346 -9.59 7.73 -12.39
CA SER A 346 -9.17 8.02 -13.76
C SER A 346 -10.35 8.10 -14.73
N ASP A 347 -11.41 7.32 -14.49
CA ASP A 347 -12.63 7.37 -15.30
C ASP A 347 -13.37 8.74 -15.13
N LEU A 348 -13.28 9.36 -13.93
CA LEU A 348 -13.92 10.64 -13.61
C LEU A 348 -13.05 11.86 -13.96
N PHE A 349 -11.76 11.78 -13.67
CA PHE A 349 -10.85 12.93 -13.63
C PHE A 349 -9.64 12.78 -14.55
N ALA A 350 -9.79 12.07 -15.68
CA ALA A 350 -8.69 11.90 -16.64
C ALA A 350 -8.14 13.26 -17.12
N GLY A 351 -6.81 13.38 -17.22
CA GLY A 351 -6.16 14.57 -17.73
C GLY A 351 -4.74 14.79 -17.18
N LYS A 352 -4.09 15.85 -17.63
CA LYS A 352 -2.70 16.19 -17.32
C LYS A 352 -2.40 16.31 -15.82
N HIS A 353 -3.38 16.71 -15.02
CA HIS A 353 -3.23 16.93 -13.58
C HIS A 353 -3.77 15.77 -12.73
N PHE A 354 -4.02 14.59 -13.32
CA PHE A 354 -4.55 13.41 -12.63
C PHE A 354 -3.68 12.97 -11.44
N GLY A 355 -2.36 13.11 -11.54
CA GLY A 355 -1.44 12.76 -10.46
C GLY A 355 -1.72 13.50 -9.14
N ALA A 356 -2.04 14.79 -9.20
CA ALA A 356 -2.38 15.58 -8.01
C ALA A 356 -3.73 15.16 -7.40
N ILE A 357 -4.70 14.81 -8.25
CA ILE A 357 -6.02 14.33 -7.81
C ILE A 357 -5.88 12.97 -7.13
N ASN A 358 -5.08 12.08 -7.73
CA ASN A 358 -4.77 10.76 -7.19
C ASN A 358 -4.03 10.85 -5.85
N GLY A 359 -3.09 11.80 -5.72
CA GLY A 359 -2.41 12.11 -4.48
C GLY A 359 -3.36 12.54 -3.37
N MET A 360 -4.40 13.33 -3.69
CA MET A 360 -5.41 13.73 -2.71
C MET A 360 -6.25 12.53 -2.22
N ILE A 361 -6.59 11.59 -3.12
CA ILE A 361 -7.28 10.36 -2.73
C ILE A 361 -6.39 9.52 -1.82
N LEU A 362 -5.11 9.40 -2.14
CA LEU A 362 -4.14 8.65 -1.34
C LEU A 362 -3.92 9.29 0.06
N ALA A 363 -3.99 10.61 0.16
CA ALA A 363 -3.92 11.31 1.46
C ALA A 363 -5.05 10.86 2.42
N GLY A 364 -6.20 10.45 1.88
CA GLY A 364 -7.28 9.84 2.66
C GLY A 364 -6.82 8.60 3.43
N MET A 365 -5.97 7.74 2.83
CA MET A 365 -5.38 6.60 3.54
C MET A 365 -4.54 7.04 4.74
N GLY A 366 -3.76 8.13 4.60
CA GLY A 366 -2.97 8.67 5.71
C GLY A 366 -3.84 9.19 6.86
N ILE A 367 -4.93 9.91 6.53
CA ILE A 367 -5.89 10.42 7.53
C ILE A 367 -6.55 9.26 8.28
N GLY A 368 -7.13 8.28 7.59
CA GLY A 368 -7.74 7.12 8.24
C GLY A 368 -6.71 6.26 8.97
N GLY A 369 -5.52 6.09 8.39
CA GLY A 369 -4.41 5.35 8.96
C GLY A 369 -3.82 5.97 10.22
N SER A 370 -3.99 7.27 10.42
CA SER A 370 -3.62 7.91 11.69
C SER A 370 -4.55 7.52 12.84
N LEU A 371 -5.77 7.07 12.54
CA LEU A 371 -6.77 6.70 13.53
C LEU A 371 -6.88 5.17 13.71
N GLY A 372 -6.82 4.40 12.61
CA GLY A 372 -7.14 2.97 12.60
C GLY A 372 -6.33 2.14 13.60
N PRO A 373 -5.00 2.10 13.52
CA PRO A 373 -4.18 1.30 14.43
C PRO A 373 -4.34 1.73 15.90
N TRP A 374 -4.32 3.04 16.16
CA TRP A 374 -4.52 3.57 17.51
C TRP A 374 -5.88 3.19 18.08
N LEU A 375 -6.97 3.40 17.31
CA LEU A 375 -8.33 3.10 17.76
C LEU A 375 -8.51 1.61 18.05
N GLY A 376 -7.90 0.73 17.22
CA GLY A 376 -7.94 -0.71 17.46
C GLY A 376 -7.30 -1.11 18.78
N GLY A 377 -6.14 -0.55 19.10
CA GLY A 377 -5.47 -0.76 20.39
C GLY A 377 -6.21 -0.15 21.56
N PHE A 378 -6.68 1.10 21.42
CA PHE A 378 -7.43 1.81 22.45
C PHE A 378 -8.74 1.07 22.84
N LEU A 379 -9.47 0.59 21.84
CA LEU A 379 -10.69 -0.18 22.10
C LEU A 379 -10.39 -1.51 22.80
N HIS A 380 -9.28 -2.16 22.43
CA HIS A 380 -8.85 -3.36 23.15
C HIS A 380 -8.46 -3.03 24.60
N ASP A 381 -7.72 -1.96 24.84
CA ASP A 381 -7.33 -1.55 26.21
C ASP A 381 -8.55 -1.23 27.07
N LEU A 382 -9.64 -0.71 26.46
CA LEU A 382 -10.88 -0.35 27.14
C LEU A 382 -11.79 -1.56 27.41
N PHE A 383 -11.95 -2.47 26.44
CA PHE A 383 -12.93 -3.56 26.48
C PHE A 383 -12.31 -4.95 26.73
N GLY A 384 -10.97 -5.08 26.74
CA GLY A 384 -10.26 -6.35 26.86
C GLY A 384 -10.42 -7.26 25.63
N SER A 385 -10.92 -6.74 24.49
CA SER A 385 -11.23 -7.52 23.29
C SER A 385 -11.14 -6.68 22.03
N TYR A 386 -10.78 -7.31 20.90
CA TYR A 386 -10.79 -6.68 19.57
C TYR A 386 -12.16 -6.68 18.89
N GLN A 387 -13.21 -7.26 19.48
CA GLN A 387 -14.53 -7.39 18.85
C GLN A 387 -15.11 -6.04 18.41
N ALA A 388 -15.02 -5.01 19.28
CA ALA A 388 -15.49 -3.66 18.95
C ALA A 388 -14.66 -3.04 17.79
N ALA A 389 -13.35 -3.21 17.80
CA ALA A 389 -12.45 -2.71 16.75
C ALA A 389 -12.77 -3.36 15.39
N PHE A 390 -12.92 -4.69 15.35
CA PHE A 390 -13.26 -5.40 14.13
C PHE A 390 -14.68 -5.08 13.64
N GLY A 391 -15.63 -4.82 14.57
CA GLY A 391 -16.97 -4.32 14.23
C GLY A 391 -16.93 -2.95 13.54
N ILE A 392 -16.12 -2.02 14.04
CA ILE A 392 -15.91 -0.71 13.41
C ILE A 392 -15.21 -0.86 12.05
N ALA A 393 -14.25 -1.77 11.91
CA ALA A 393 -13.61 -2.05 10.63
C ALA A 393 -14.62 -2.57 9.59
N MET A 394 -15.50 -3.50 9.96
CA MET A 394 -16.55 -3.99 9.06
C MET A 394 -17.51 -2.87 8.67
N LEU A 395 -17.94 -2.02 9.61
CA LEU A 395 -18.78 -0.86 9.31
C LEU A 395 -18.07 0.11 8.34
N SER A 396 -16.77 0.35 8.55
CA SER A 396 -16.01 1.23 7.66
C SER A 396 -15.91 0.70 6.24
N PHE A 397 -15.87 -0.63 6.02
CA PHE A 397 -15.91 -1.24 4.70
C PHE A 397 -17.27 -1.06 4.02
N VAL A 398 -18.39 -1.16 4.79
CA VAL A 398 -19.73 -0.86 4.28
C VAL A 398 -19.81 0.61 3.80
N LEU A 399 -19.39 1.54 4.67
CA LEU A 399 -19.43 2.96 4.35
C LEU A 399 -18.50 3.32 3.18
N SER A 400 -17.36 2.66 3.06
CA SER A 400 -16.45 2.81 1.92
C SER A 400 -17.11 2.39 0.60
N ALA A 401 -17.77 1.23 0.60
CA ALA A 401 -18.51 0.74 -0.58
C ALA A 401 -19.61 1.73 -0.97
N LEU A 402 -20.41 2.21 -0.01
CA LEU A 402 -21.46 3.18 -0.24
C LEU A 402 -20.91 4.49 -0.82
N ALA A 403 -19.84 5.04 -0.25
CA ALA A 403 -19.20 6.26 -0.73
C ALA A 403 -18.75 6.12 -2.19
N PHE A 404 -18.13 4.99 -2.56
CA PHE A 404 -17.68 4.75 -3.92
C PHE A 404 -18.84 4.58 -4.92
N VAL A 405 -19.88 3.84 -4.55
CA VAL A 405 -21.08 3.66 -5.40
C VAL A 405 -21.78 5.00 -5.63
N ILE A 406 -21.88 5.85 -4.60
CA ILE A 406 -22.47 7.19 -4.73
C ILE A 406 -21.60 8.10 -5.61
N ALA A 407 -20.25 7.96 -5.54
CA ALA A 407 -19.36 8.68 -6.45
C ALA A 407 -19.60 8.33 -7.93
N ALA A 408 -20.17 7.14 -8.21
CA ALA A 408 -20.62 6.65 -9.51
C ALA A 408 -19.57 6.88 -10.63
N PRO A 409 -18.36 6.29 -10.55
CA PRO A 409 -17.26 6.57 -11.47
C PRO A 409 -17.54 6.25 -12.94
N ARG A 410 -18.57 5.46 -13.25
CA ARG A 410 -19.03 5.22 -14.64
C ARG A 410 -19.85 6.37 -15.23
N ARG A 411 -20.41 7.28 -14.42
CA ARG A 411 -21.18 8.43 -14.88
C ARG A 411 -20.24 9.60 -15.09
N ARG A 412 -19.99 9.98 -16.36
CA ARG A 412 -19.23 11.21 -16.65
C ARG A 412 -19.87 12.40 -15.98
N ILE A 413 -19.06 13.19 -15.27
CA ILE A 413 -19.53 14.43 -14.67
C ILE A 413 -19.78 15.43 -15.80
N VAL A 414 -21.05 15.76 -16.04
CA VAL A 414 -21.42 16.90 -16.88
C VAL A 414 -21.39 18.11 -15.97
N LEU A 415 -20.33 18.93 -16.06
CA LEU A 415 -20.30 20.21 -15.40
C LEU A 415 -21.38 21.11 -16.06
N LYS A 416 -22.36 21.57 -15.28
CA LYS A 416 -23.24 22.65 -15.74
C LYS A 416 -22.36 23.88 -16.00
N PRO A 417 -22.46 24.53 -17.18
CA PRO A 417 -21.80 25.81 -17.38
C PRO A 417 -22.23 26.80 -16.30
N ALA A 418 -21.24 27.52 -15.72
CA ALA A 418 -21.44 28.52 -14.68
C ALA A 418 -22.12 29.74 -15.28
#